data_e680eb362fa769e6c8eb36a23dd04162
#
_entry.id   e680eb362fa769e6c8eb36a23dd04162
#
_cell.length_a   1.000
_cell.length_b   1.000
_cell.length_c   1.000
_cell.angle_alpha   90.00
_cell.angle_beta   90.00
_cell.angle_gamma   90.00
#
_symmetry.space_group_name_H-M   'P 1'
#
loop_
_entity.id
_entity.type
_entity.pdbx_description
1 polymer ?
#
loop_
_entity_poly.entity_id
_entity_poly.type
_entity_poly.pdbx_seq_one_letter_code
_entity_poly.pdbx_strand_id
1 'polypeptide(L)'
;MIIFAMAPAFAADNYQTDIGPTPKNGRQGANVQGRGTVLATLDRTTFTIQGKFAGLSSPATAARLHMGNVMGGTGPAIGDLNIPQAKSGEISGTFTLTPAQVAGLRLGRLYIMLDSQSAPKGNLWGWFQPAHVTVPEGTPQMGHWYIPNLLDGQGDGPAKKSNS
;
A
#
# COMPACT_ATOMS: atom_id res chain seq x y z
N MET A 1 -10.79 35.40 -33.11
CA MET A 1 -9.55 34.91 -32.48
C MET A 1 -9.99 34.17 -31.20
N ILE A 2 -10.06 32.84 -31.26
CA ILE A 2 -10.51 32.02 -30.15
C ILE A 2 -9.26 31.62 -29.36
N ILE A 3 -9.13 32.13 -28.15
CA ILE A 3 -8.05 31.76 -27.24
C ILE A 3 -8.49 30.48 -26.52
N PHE A 4 -7.94 29.33 -26.94
CA PHE A 4 -8.05 28.11 -26.16
C PHE A 4 -7.14 28.24 -24.93
N ALA A 5 -7.75 28.50 -23.78
CA ALA A 5 -7.07 28.36 -22.53
C ALA A 5 -6.81 26.86 -22.29
N MET A 6 -5.59 26.39 -22.54
CA MET A 6 -5.15 25.08 -22.09
C MET A 6 -5.13 25.12 -20.54
N ALA A 7 -6.10 24.43 -19.93
CA ALA A 7 -6.05 24.16 -18.52
C ALA A 7 -4.78 23.30 -18.26
N PRO A 8 -4.01 23.60 -17.19
CA PRO A 8 -2.86 22.76 -16.85
C PRO A 8 -3.36 21.34 -16.58
N ALA A 9 -2.85 20.39 -17.34
CA ALA A 9 -3.05 18.98 -17.04
C ALA A 9 -2.30 18.70 -15.74
N PHE A 10 -3.02 18.59 -14.62
CA PHE A 10 -2.43 18.07 -13.39
C PHE A 10 -2.07 16.61 -13.66
N ALA A 11 -0.78 16.30 -13.56
CA ALA A 11 -0.32 14.92 -13.64
C ALA A 11 -0.94 14.15 -12.45
N ALA A 12 -1.53 12.98 -12.72
CA ALA A 12 -2.04 12.11 -11.68
C ALA A 12 -0.88 11.55 -10.85
N ASP A 13 -1.02 11.57 -9.53
CA ASP A 13 -0.04 10.96 -8.63
C ASP A 13 -0.22 9.44 -8.64
N ASN A 14 0.86 8.70 -8.87
CA ASN A 14 0.85 7.25 -8.88
C ASN A 14 1.28 6.68 -7.53
N TYR A 15 0.58 5.66 -7.10
CA TYR A 15 0.83 4.92 -5.86
C TYR A 15 0.89 3.43 -6.13
N GLN A 16 1.59 2.71 -5.28
CA GLN A 16 1.66 1.24 -5.32
C GLN A 16 1.72 0.66 -3.92
N THR A 17 1.33 -0.59 -3.80
CA THR A 17 1.55 -1.40 -2.61
C THR A 17 1.66 -2.87 -2.98
N ASP A 18 2.55 -3.57 -2.29
CA ASP A 18 2.56 -5.01 -2.25
C ASP A 18 1.78 -5.46 -1.03
N ILE A 19 0.72 -6.24 -1.26
CA ILE A 19 -0.07 -6.81 -0.18
C ILE A 19 0.48 -8.18 0.17
N GLY A 20 0.78 -8.34 1.44
CA GLY A 20 1.33 -9.57 2.01
C GLY A 20 0.52 -10.04 3.21
N PRO A 21 0.86 -11.22 3.75
CA PRO A 21 0.19 -11.81 4.89
C PRO A 21 0.15 -10.88 6.10
N THR A 22 -1.03 -10.74 6.72
CA THR A 22 -1.14 -10.03 8.00
C THR A 22 -0.42 -10.82 9.09
N PRO A 23 0.30 -10.15 10.02
CA PRO A 23 0.93 -10.85 11.12
C PRO A 23 -0.12 -11.48 12.03
N LYS A 24 -0.04 -12.78 12.20
CA LYS A 24 -0.89 -13.58 13.08
C LYS A 24 -0.03 -14.48 13.95
N ASN A 25 -0.41 -14.63 15.19
CA ASN A 25 0.30 -15.47 16.14
C ASN A 25 -0.19 -16.93 16.09
N GLY A 26 0.73 -17.89 16.27
CA GLY A 26 0.44 -19.28 16.42
C GLY A 26 -0.29 -19.93 15.23
N ARG A 27 -1.27 -20.80 15.49
CA ARG A 27 -1.98 -21.59 14.46
C ARG A 27 -2.72 -20.73 13.42
N GLN A 28 -3.04 -19.49 13.73
CA GLN A 28 -3.72 -18.59 12.79
C GLN A 28 -2.82 -18.14 11.65
N GLY A 29 -1.50 -18.16 11.83
CA GLY A 29 -0.53 -17.83 10.78
C GLY A 29 -0.57 -18.77 9.59
N ALA A 30 -0.89 -20.05 9.79
CA ALA A 30 -1.00 -21.04 8.72
C ALA A 30 -2.15 -20.75 7.73
N ASN A 31 -3.16 -20.02 8.16
CA ASN A 31 -4.33 -19.67 7.36
C ASN A 31 -4.17 -18.37 6.58
N VAL A 32 -3.09 -17.63 6.83
CA VAL A 32 -2.81 -16.33 6.25
C VAL A 32 -1.70 -16.50 5.21
N GLN A 33 -2.10 -16.70 3.98
CA GLN A 33 -1.19 -16.96 2.86
C GLN A 33 -1.59 -16.12 1.65
N GLY A 34 -0.65 -15.96 0.73
CA GLY A 34 -0.83 -15.24 -0.53
C GLY A 34 -0.07 -13.94 -0.57
N ARG A 35 -0.16 -13.30 -1.70
CA ARG A 35 0.42 -11.98 -1.96
C ARG A 35 -0.28 -11.33 -3.14
N GLY A 36 -0.05 -10.05 -3.32
CA GLY A 36 -0.54 -9.33 -4.48
C GLY A 36 0.19 -8.02 -4.67
N THR A 37 0.01 -7.43 -5.83
CA THR A 37 0.50 -6.09 -6.16
C THR A 37 -0.68 -5.25 -6.59
N VAL A 38 -0.76 -4.05 -6.05
CA VAL A 38 -1.84 -3.10 -6.30
C VAL A 38 -1.25 -1.76 -6.70
N LEU A 39 -1.73 -1.24 -7.81
CA LEU A 39 -1.42 0.08 -8.31
C LEU A 39 -2.61 1.01 -8.09
N ALA A 40 -2.34 2.27 -7.88
CA ALA A 40 -3.40 3.28 -7.77
C ALA A 40 -2.95 4.61 -8.35
N THR A 41 -3.93 5.39 -8.79
CA THR A 41 -3.73 6.75 -9.29
C THR A 41 -4.63 7.71 -8.52
N LEU A 42 -4.09 8.85 -8.15
CA LEU A 42 -4.84 9.95 -7.58
C LEU A 42 -4.89 11.11 -8.59
N ASP A 43 -6.07 11.38 -9.11
CA ASP A 43 -6.36 12.59 -9.88
C ASP A 43 -7.24 13.50 -9.05
N ARG A 44 -6.66 14.58 -8.51
CA ARG A 44 -7.30 15.51 -7.55
C ARG A 44 -7.79 14.77 -6.30
N THR A 45 -9.05 14.36 -6.27
CA THR A 45 -9.69 13.60 -5.19
C THR A 45 -10.14 12.20 -5.64
N THR A 46 -10.05 11.89 -6.93
CA THR A 46 -10.43 10.59 -7.47
C THR A 46 -9.27 9.61 -7.34
N PHE A 47 -9.44 8.61 -6.50
CA PHE A 47 -8.45 7.57 -6.23
C PHE A 47 -8.90 6.26 -6.87
N THR A 48 -8.24 5.85 -7.94
CA THR A 48 -8.54 4.64 -8.70
C THR A 48 -7.53 3.56 -8.37
N ILE A 49 -8.00 2.39 -7.98
CA ILE A 49 -7.21 1.25 -7.52
C ILE A 49 -7.39 0.08 -8.49
N GLN A 50 -6.29 -0.54 -8.88
CA GLN A 50 -6.26 -1.76 -9.70
C GLN A 50 -5.11 -2.66 -9.25
N GLY A 51 -5.36 -3.95 -9.16
CA GLY A 51 -4.34 -4.89 -8.73
C GLY A 51 -4.74 -6.34 -8.89
N LYS A 52 -3.89 -7.21 -8.37
CA LYS A 52 -4.09 -8.67 -8.40
C LYS A 52 -3.62 -9.29 -7.10
N PHE A 53 -4.28 -10.35 -6.70
CA PHE A 53 -3.86 -11.20 -5.59
C PHE A 53 -3.86 -12.67 -6.00
N ALA A 54 -3.04 -13.48 -5.34
CA ALA A 54 -2.97 -14.90 -5.59
C ALA A 54 -2.43 -15.66 -4.36
N GLY A 55 -2.66 -16.97 -4.35
CA GLY A 55 -2.06 -17.87 -3.37
C GLY A 55 -2.75 -17.87 -2.00
N LEU A 56 -4.02 -17.45 -1.92
CA LEU A 56 -4.78 -17.56 -0.67
C LEU A 56 -5.03 -19.02 -0.30
N SER A 57 -5.02 -19.34 0.98
CA SER A 57 -5.39 -20.66 1.50
C SER A 57 -6.87 -20.98 1.31
N SER A 58 -7.72 -19.96 1.38
CA SER A 58 -9.17 -20.05 1.18
C SER A 58 -9.67 -18.87 0.32
N PRO A 59 -10.87 -18.96 -0.28
CA PRO A 59 -11.43 -17.87 -1.07
C PRO A 59 -11.46 -16.54 -0.32
N ALA A 60 -11.15 -15.45 -1.03
CA ALA A 60 -11.35 -14.09 -0.55
C ALA A 60 -12.82 -13.83 -0.27
N THR A 61 -13.11 -13.05 0.76
CA THR A 61 -14.49 -12.70 1.15
C THR A 61 -14.78 -11.21 1.02
N ALA A 62 -13.80 -10.37 1.30
CA ALA A 62 -13.90 -8.91 1.18
C ALA A 62 -12.52 -8.29 0.97
N ALA A 63 -12.49 -7.14 0.33
CA ALA A 63 -11.34 -6.26 0.36
C ALA A 63 -11.81 -4.84 0.60
N ARG A 64 -11.08 -4.09 1.41
CA ARG A 64 -11.46 -2.73 1.80
C ARG A 64 -10.26 -1.80 1.79
N LEU A 65 -10.54 -0.55 1.39
CA LEU A 65 -9.62 0.56 1.59
C LEU A 65 -9.82 1.11 2.99
N HIS A 66 -8.74 1.31 3.72
CA HIS A 66 -8.72 1.82 5.09
C HIS A 66 -7.79 3.04 5.22
N MET A 67 -7.99 3.81 6.28
CA MET A 67 -7.08 4.87 6.66
C MET A 67 -6.66 4.71 8.12
N GLY A 68 -5.36 4.50 8.33
CA GLY A 68 -4.76 4.44 9.67
C GLY A 68 -4.55 5.82 10.29
N ASN A 69 -4.40 5.84 11.61
CA ASN A 69 -4.11 7.07 12.35
C ASN A 69 -2.66 7.54 12.14
N VAL A 70 -1.77 6.59 11.85
CA VAL A 70 -0.35 6.81 11.55
C VAL A 70 0.07 5.94 10.37
N MET A 71 1.23 6.21 9.78
CA MET A 71 1.83 5.34 8.78
C MET A 71 2.05 3.94 9.36
N GLY A 72 1.63 2.89 8.63
CA GLY A 72 1.70 1.50 9.11
C GLY A 72 0.68 1.15 10.20
N GLY A 73 -0.11 2.11 10.67
CA GLY A 73 -1.19 1.87 11.63
C GLY A 73 -2.49 1.44 10.97
N THR A 74 -3.34 0.79 11.75
CA THR A 74 -4.69 0.39 11.33
C THR A 74 -5.72 1.48 11.65
N GLY A 75 -6.86 1.44 10.96
CA GLY A 75 -7.95 2.40 11.17
C GLY A 75 -9.22 1.99 10.44
N PRO A 76 -10.24 2.84 10.46
CA PRO A 76 -11.55 2.55 9.88
C PRO A 76 -11.48 2.35 8.36
N ALA A 77 -12.44 1.60 7.82
CA ALA A 77 -12.63 1.45 6.39
C ALA A 77 -13.17 2.74 5.77
N ILE A 78 -12.65 3.07 4.59
CA ILE A 78 -13.16 4.13 3.72
C ILE A 78 -14.27 3.56 2.82
N GLY A 79 -14.06 2.35 2.28
CA GLY A 79 -15.02 1.69 1.41
C GLY A 79 -14.55 0.33 0.92
N ASP A 80 -15.46 -0.36 0.25
CA ASP A 80 -15.22 -1.71 -0.27
C ASP A 80 -14.59 -1.67 -1.66
N LEU A 81 -13.75 -2.66 -1.95
CA LEU A 81 -13.13 -2.92 -3.24
C LEU A 81 -13.80 -4.12 -3.91
N ASN A 82 -13.86 -4.11 -5.22
CA ASN A 82 -14.36 -5.23 -6.00
C ASN A 82 -13.30 -6.32 -6.08
N ILE A 83 -13.65 -7.53 -5.68
CA ILE A 83 -12.83 -8.74 -5.77
C ILE A 83 -13.70 -9.94 -6.10
N PRO A 84 -13.18 -10.98 -6.78
CA PRO A 84 -13.86 -12.26 -6.88
C PRO A 84 -13.73 -13.05 -5.57
N GLN A 85 -14.73 -13.85 -5.24
CA GLN A 85 -14.66 -14.80 -4.13
C GLN A 85 -13.85 -16.06 -4.55
N ALA A 86 -12.56 -15.88 -4.69
CA ALA A 86 -11.62 -16.90 -5.16
C ALA A 86 -10.29 -16.80 -4.41
N LYS A 87 -9.41 -17.79 -4.60
CA LYS A 87 -8.06 -17.80 -4.02
C LYS A 87 -7.08 -16.90 -4.74
N SER A 88 -7.47 -16.39 -5.91
CA SER A 88 -6.74 -15.43 -6.73
C SER A 88 -7.71 -14.62 -7.55
N GLY A 89 -7.31 -13.43 -7.96
CA GLY A 89 -8.15 -12.58 -8.79
C GLY A 89 -7.66 -11.14 -8.86
N GLU A 90 -8.51 -10.31 -9.44
CA GLU A 90 -8.26 -8.88 -9.58
C GLU A 90 -8.88 -8.11 -8.43
N ILE A 91 -8.26 -6.98 -8.11
CA ILE A 91 -8.75 -6.01 -7.15
C ILE A 91 -9.01 -4.71 -7.92
N SER A 92 -10.18 -4.11 -7.75
CA SER A 92 -10.48 -2.83 -8.37
C SER A 92 -11.40 -1.98 -7.51
N GLY A 93 -11.29 -0.66 -7.67
CA GLY A 93 -12.19 0.28 -7.02
C GLY A 93 -11.84 1.73 -7.36
N THR A 94 -12.83 2.60 -7.21
CA THR A 94 -12.66 4.04 -7.38
C THR A 94 -13.35 4.76 -6.23
N PHE A 95 -12.63 5.68 -5.61
CA PHE A 95 -13.08 6.43 -4.44
C PHE A 95 -12.92 7.93 -4.67
N THR A 96 -13.87 8.71 -4.17
CA THR A 96 -13.68 10.15 -4.00
C THR A 96 -13.17 10.40 -2.59
N LEU A 97 -11.90 10.75 -2.47
CA LEU A 97 -11.26 10.99 -1.18
C LEU A 97 -11.58 12.39 -0.65
N THR A 98 -11.77 12.51 0.64
CA THR A 98 -11.82 13.80 1.32
C THR A 98 -10.42 14.45 1.36
N PRO A 99 -10.30 15.77 1.58
CA PRO A 99 -8.98 16.40 1.74
C PRO A 99 -8.11 15.77 2.83
N ALA A 100 -8.72 15.34 3.93
CA ALA A 100 -8.02 14.63 5.00
C ALA A 100 -7.50 13.25 4.57
N GLN A 101 -8.27 12.53 3.75
CA GLN A 101 -7.86 11.24 3.20
C GLN A 101 -6.76 11.39 2.14
N VAL A 102 -6.82 12.44 1.30
CA VAL A 102 -5.72 12.77 0.37
C VAL A 102 -4.44 13.08 1.13
N ALA A 103 -4.50 13.88 2.19
CA ALA A 103 -3.36 14.14 3.05
C ALA A 103 -2.85 12.85 3.71
N GLY A 104 -3.75 11.99 4.18
CA GLY A 104 -3.43 10.68 4.74
C GLY A 104 -2.74 9.76 3.74
N LEU A 105 -3.18 9.74 2.47
CA LEU A 105 -2.53 8.97 1.40
C LEU A 105 -1.08 9.41 1.19
N ARG A 106 -0.84 10.72 1.11
CA ARG A 106 0.50 11.29 0.97
C ARG A 106 1.42 10.99 2.15
N LEU A 107 0.84 10.78 3.33
CA LEU A 107 1.56 10.39 4.55
C LEU A 107 1.66 8.87 4.74
N GLY A 108 1.29 8.06 3.72
CA GLY A 108 1.36 6.59 3.78
C GLY A 108 0.41 5.96 4.79
N ARG A 109 -0.75 6.57 5.05
CA ARG A 109 -1.75 6.09 6.02
C ARG A 109 -2.85 5.25 5.39
N LEU A 110 -3.03 5.31 4.06
CA LEU A 110 -4.03 4.49 3.37
C LEU A 110 -3.47 3.11 3.09
N TYR A 111 -4.28 2.10 3.36
CA TYR A 111 -3.92 0.71 3.13
C TYR A 111 -5.11 -0.12 2.66
N ILE A 112 -4.81 -1.23 2.01
CA ILE A 112 -5.79 -2.25 1.65
C ILE A 112 -5.72 -3.37 2.68
N MET A 113 -6.87 -3.89 3.06
CA MET A 113 -7.01 -5.14 3.77
C MET A 113 -7.93 -6.08 2.98
N LEU A 114 -7.46 -7.30 2.73
CA LEU A 114 -8.19 -8.36 2.07
C LEU A 114 -8.44 -9.48 3.08
N ASP A 115 -9.70 -9.84 3.25
CA ASP A 115 -10.17 -10.91 4.11
C ASP A 115 -10.38 -12.19 3.31
N SER A 116 -10.26 -13.34 3.96
CA SER A 116 -10.60 -14.64 3.39
C SER A 116 -11.43 -15.48 4.36
N GLN A 117 -12.01 -16.57 3.87
CA GLN A 117 -12.83 -17.45 4.73
C GLN A 117 -12.08 -17.97 5.96
N SER A 118 -10.81 -18.35 5.79
CA SER A 118 -9.96 -18.82 6.90
C SER A 118 -9.33 -17.70 7.72
N ALA A 119 -9.34 -16.45 7.21
CA ALA A 119 -8.82 -15.28 7.89
C ALA A 119 -9.79 -14.09 7.73
N PRO A 120 -10.96 -14.11 8.38
CA PRO A 120 -12.01 -13.10 8.21
C PRO A 120 -11.69 -11.75 8.86
N LYS A 121 -10.58 -11.64 9.57
CA LYS A 121 -10.08 -10.41 10.20
C LYS A 121 -8.72 -10.01 9.61
N GLY A 122 -8.57 -10.14 8.31
CA GLY A 122 -7.39 -9.79 7.55
C GLY A 122 -6.53 -11.00 7.18
N ASN A 123 -6.37 -11.22 5.89
CA ASN A 123 -5.46 -12.19 5.29
C ASN A 123 -4.25 -11.48 4.66
N LEU A 124 -4.50 -10.51 3.77
CA LEU A 124 -3.45 -9.70 3.17
C LEU A 124 -3.67 -8.23 3.51
N TRP A 125 -2.60 -7.49 3.66
CA TRP A 125 -2.62 -6.05 3.81
C TRP A 125 -1.41 -5.38 3.17
N GLY A 126 -1.51 -4.06 2.88
CA GLY A 126 -0.41 -3.27 2.35
C GLY A 126 -0.75 -1.79 2.32
N TRP A 127 0.21 -0.94 2.67
CA TRP A 127 0.08 0.51 2.66
C TRP A 127 0.55 1.10 1.34
N PHE A 128 -0.23 2.01 0.78
CA PHE A 128 0.13 2.71 -0.43
C PHE A 128 1.35 3.61 -0.23
N GLN A 129 2.30 3.49 -1.15
CA GLN A 129 3.49 4.33 -1.25
C GLN A 129 3.52 5.00 -2.63
N PRO A 130 4.10 6.19 -2.77
CA PRO A 130 4.33 6.79 -4.09
C PRO A 130 5.08 5.82 -5.01
N ALA A 131 4.56 5.60 -6.24
CA ALA A 131 5.11 4.61 -7.18
C ALA A 131 6.49 5.02 -7.75
N HIS A 132 6.79 6.31 -7.75
CA HIS A 132 8.06 6.85 -8.19
C HIS A 132 8.52 7.96 -7.25
N VAL A 133 9.34 7.60 -6.29
CA VAL A 133 10.28 8.56 -5.72
C VAL A 133 11.50 8.52 -6.65
N THR A 134 11.57 9.43 -7.61
CA THR A 134 12.83 9.70 -8.30
C THR A 134 13.74 10.33 -7.26
N VAL A 135 14.54 9.49 -6.60
CA VAL A 135 15.56 9.97 -5.69
C VAL A 135 16.62 10.62 -6.60
N PRO A 136 16.91 11.91 -6.46
CA PRO A 136 17.99 12.54 -7.24
C PRO A 136 19.27 11.74 -7.04
N GLU A 137 20.01 11.50 -8.13
CA GLU A 137 21.28 10.81 -8.09
C GLU A 137 22.20 11.51 -7.08
N GLY A 138 22.75 10.77 -6.14
CA GLY A 138 23.59 11.32 -5.06
C GLY A 138 22.86 11.63 -3.75
N THR A 139 21.54 11.44 -3.67
CA THR A 139 20.85 11.49 -2.37
C THR A 139 21.23 10.25 -1.56
N PRO A 140 21.75 10.38 -0.33
CA PRO A 140 21.98 9.23 0.52
C PRO A 140 20.67 8.45 0.62
N GLN A 141 20.68 7.19 0.23
CA GLN A 141 19.56 6.28 0.42
C GLN A 141 19.39 6.12 1.93
N MET A 142 18.63 7.00 2.54
CA MET A 142 18.11 6.71 3.86
C MET A 142 17.28 5.45 3.70
N GLY A 143 17.77 4.39 4.31
CA GLY A 143 17.27 3.03 4.18
C GLY A 143 15.76 2.98 4.17
N HIS A 144 15.25 2.05 3.41
CA HIS A 144 13.82 1.80 3.22
C HIS A 144 12.98 2.27 4.41
N TRP A 145 11.86 2.95 4.14
CA TRP A 145 10.82 3.33 5.11
C TRP A 145 10.29 2.13 5.92
N TYR A 146 10.78 0.99 5.61
CA TYR A 146 10.61 -0.25 6.32
C TYR A 146 11.58 -0.23 7.49
N ILE A 147 11.11 -0.34 8.69
CA ILE A 147 11.86 -0.44 9.92
C ILE A 147 12.25 -1.92 10.21
N PRO A 148 13.02 -2.63 9.37
CA PRO A 148 13.67 -3.87 9.78
C PRO A 148 14.93 -3.58 10.61
N ASN A 149 15.60 -2.47 10.34
CA ASN A 149 16.90 -2.17 10.95
C ASN A 149 16.81 -1.67 12.39
N LEU A 150 15.61 -1.27 12.85
CA LEU A 150 15.41 -0.87 14.25
C LEU A 150 15.39 -2.08 15.19
N LEU A 151 15.07 -3.25 14.66
CA LEU A 151 15.02 -4.50 15.44
C LEU A 151 16.33 -5.31 15.38
N ASP A 152 17.12 -5.10 14.35
CA ASP A 152 18.35 -5.89 14.15
C ASP A 152 19.60 -5.30 14.81
N GLY A 153 19.50 -4.11 15.40
CA GLY A 153 20.61 -3.49 16.12
C GLY A 153 21.87 -3.25 15.29
N GLN A 154 21.80 -3.47 13.99
CA GLN A 154 22.91 -3.24 13.07
C GLN A 154 22.71 -1.90 12.38
N GLY A 155 23.04 -0.83 13.09
CA GLY A 155 23.36 0.42 12.44
C GLY A 155 24.62 0.18 11.59
N ASP A 156 24.52 0.38 10.28
CA ASP A 156 25.69 0.52 9.42
C ASP A 156 26.46 1.77 9.87
N GLY A 157 27.29 1.57 10.89
CA GLY A 157 28.28 2.57 11.25
C GLY A 157 29.23 2.79 10.07
N PRO A 158 29.77 4.01 9.90
CA PRO A 158 30.68 4.30 8.81
C PRO A 158 31.84 3.33 8.82
N ALA A 159 32.07 2.69 7.69
CA ALA A 159 33.17 1.74 7.48
C ALA A 159 34.47 2.36 7.99
N LYS A 160 35.06 1.75 9.02
CA LYS A 160 36.39 2.09 9.48
C LYS A 160 37.37 1.87 8.33
N LYS A 161 37.92 2.95 7.80
CA LYS A 161 39.08 2.85 6.90
C LYS A 161 40.21 2.20 7.69
N SER A 162 40.56 1.00 7.31
CA SER A 162 41.77 0.34 7.75
C SER A 162 42.96 1.07 7.11
N ASN A 163 43.73 1.80 7.90
CA ASN A 163 45.06 2.23 7.52
C ASN A 163 46.03 1.07 7.76
N SER A 164 46.60 0.59 6.68
CA SER A 164 47.87 -0.16 6.67
C SER A 164 48.91 0.69 5.98
#